data_54b6214b64594f55a125c25e2c7dd45b
#
_entry.id   54b6214b64594f55a125c25e2c7dd45b
#
_cell.length_a   1.000
_cell.length_b   1.000
_cell.length_c   1.000
_cell.angle_alpha   90.00
_cell.angle_beta   90.00
_cell.angle_gamma   90.00
#
_symmetry.space_group_name_H-M   'P 1'
#
loop_
_entity.id
_entity.type
_entity.pdbx_description
1 polymer ?
#
loop_
_entity_poly.entity_id
_entity_poly.type
_entity_poly.pdbx_seq_one_letter_code
_entity_poly.pdbx_strand_id
1 'polypeptide(L)'
;MQAKGTKSAKRLLKKRSRKEARHTANVNHIISKTIVTTAERTGYGIVLEDLTGIRSRVRLRKDQRASLHSWSFHQLASFVEYKAKRAGVPLVYVDPAYTSQQCSECGHIDRKNRIDQAAFACRSCGALMHADDNASHNLARKGATAWTAGRESRAPATP
;
A
#
# COMPACT_ATOMS: atom_id res chain seq x y z
N MET A 1 -10.77 20.44 -22.28
CA MET A 1 -12.13 19.83 -22.38
C MET A 1 -13.04 20.08 -21.16
N GLN A 2 -12.52 20.39 -19.99
CA GLN A 2 -13.35 20.70 -18.80
C GLN A 2 -14.05 22.06 -18.83
N ALA A 3 -13.61 23.00 -19.68
CA ALA A 3 -14.15 24.37 -19.74
C ALA A 3 -15.53 24.50 -20.43
N LYS A 4 -15.98 23.51 -21.20
CA LYS A 4 -17.29 23.56 -21.87
C LYS A 4 -18.29 22.62 -21.17
N GLY A 5 -19.16 23.21 -20.34
CA GLY A 5 -20.16 22.48 -19.54
C GLY A 5 -21.36 21.93 -20.34
N THR A 6 -21.20 21.64 -21.63
CA THR A 6 -22.27 21.10 -22.49
C THR A 6 -22.66 19.68 -22.10
N LYS A 7 -23.92 19.29 -22.33
CA LYS A 7 -24.41 17.92 -22.10
C LYS A 7 -23.55 16.87 -22.82
N SER A 8 -23.09 17.16 -24.03
CA SER A 8 -22.22 16.29 -24.84
C SER A 8 -20.84 16.09 -24.15
N ALA A 9 -20.20 17.17 -23.69
CA ALA A 9 -18.93 17.10 -22.98
C ALA A 9 -19.04 16.27 -21.69
N LYS A 10 -20.12 16.45 -20.93
CA LYS A 10 -20.39 15.67 -19.70
C LYS A 10 -20.57 14.17 -20.01
N ARG A 11 -21.28 13.82 -21.09
CA ARG A 11 -21.44 12.42 -21.54
C ARG A 11 -20.09 11.79 -21.92
N LEU A 12 -19.25 12.53 -22.65
CA LEU A 12 -17.92 12.06 -23.05
C LEU A 12 -17.01 11.85 -21.84
N LEU A 13 -16.99 12.79 -20.89
CA LEU A 13 -16.24 12.65 -19.65
C LEU A 13 -16.69 11.42 -18.85
N LYS A 14 -18.00 11.20 -18.71
CA LYS A 14 -18.55 10.02 -18.04
C LYS A 14 -18.15 8.71 -18.74
N LYS A 15 -18.15 8.69 -20.09
CA LYS A 15 -17.70 7.52 -20.87
C LYS A 15 -16.21 7.23 -20.64
N ARG A 16 -15.35 8.27 -20.64
CA ARG A 16 -13.91 8.15 -20.35
C ARG A 16 -13.66 7.64 -18.94
N SER A 17 -14.27 8.27 -17.94
CA SER A 17 -14.13 7.85 -16.54
C SER A 17 -14.51 6.39 -16.31
N ARG A 18 -15.60 5.91 -16.95
CA ARG A 18 -15.98 4.50 -16.91
C ARG A 18 -14.95 3.57 -17.58
N LYS A 19 -14.34 4.01 -18.69
CA LYS A 19 -13.29 3.25 -19.37
C LYS A 19 -12.03 3.16 -18.48
N GLU A 20 -11.61 4.26 -17.88
CA GLU A 20 -10.48 4.33 -16.95
C GLU A 20 -10.73 3.45 -15.72
N ALA A 21 -11.91 3.53 -15.10
CA ALA A 21 -12.25 2.71 -13.95
C ALA A 21 -12.22 1.20 -14.27
N ARG A 22 -12.70 0.78 -15.43
CA ARG A 22 -12.62 -0.63 -15.88
C ARG A 22 -11.18 -1.07 -16.12
N HIS A 23 -10.38 -0.21 -16.76
CA HIS A 23 -8.96 -0.49 -16.98
C HIS A 23 -8.22 -0.65 -15.66
N THR A 24 -8.40 0.29 -14.72
CA THR A 24 -7.81 0.24 -13.40
C THR A 24 -8.23 -1.02 -12.63
N ALA A 25 -9.51 -1.38 -12.67
CA ALA A 25 -9.97 -2.61 -12.03
C ALA A 25 -9.31 -3.87 -12.64
N ASN A 26 -9.19 -3.93 -13.97
CA ASN A 26 -8.52 -5.04 -14.64
C ASN A 26 -7.03 -5.14 -14.25
N VAL A 27 -6.31 -4.01 -14.24
CA VAL A 27 -4.91 -3.95 -13.77
C VAL A 27 -4.80 -4.41 -12.32
N ASN A 28 -5.67 -3.92 -11.43
CA ASN A 28 -5.68 -4.34 -10.03
C ASN A 28 -6.00 -5.82 -9.86
N HIS A 29 -6.85 -6.40 -10.71
CA HIS A 29 -7.10 -7.85 -10.72
C HIS A 29 -5.85 -8.65 -11.07
N ILE A 30 -5.07 -8.19 -12.06
CA ILE A 30 -3.81 -8.83 -12.48
C ILE A 30 -2.78 -8.72 -11.35
N ILE A 31 -2.54 -7.51 -10.84
CA ILE A 31 -1.56 -7.26 -9.77
C ILE A 31 -1.91 -8.09 -8.53
N SER A 32 -3.15 -8.03 -8.07
CA SER A 32 -3.57 -8.78 -6.88
C SER A 32 -3.49 -10.30 -7.06
N LYS A 33 -3.73 -10.81 -8.26
CA LYS A 33 -3.52 -12.23 -8.58
C LYS A 33 -2.05 -12.60 -8.47
N THR A 34 -1.16 -11.81 -9.08
CA THR A 34 0.30 -12.06 -9.04
C THR A 34 0.82 -12.05 -7.60
N ILE A 35 0.43 -11.06 -6.79
CA ILE A 35 0.84 -10.96 -5.38
C ILE A 35 0.42 -12.23 -4.62
N VAL A 36 -0.85 -12.61 -4.70
CA VAL A 36 -1.37 -13.75 -3.94
C VAL A 36 -0.77 -15.07 -4.43
N THR A 37 -0.66 -15.28 -5.75
CA THR A 37 -0.05 -16.51 -6.29
C THR A 37 1.44 -16.62 -5.91
N THR A 38 2.15 -15.49 -5.86
CA THR A 38 3.55 -15.49 -5.40
C THR A 38 3.63 -15.85 -3.92
N ALA A 39 2.80 -15.25 -3.08
CA ALA A 39 2.77 -15.53 -1.63
C ALA A 39 2.41 -17.02 -1.37
N GLU A 40 1.40 -17.53 -2.04
CA GLU A 40 1.00 -18.94 -1.95
C GLU A 40 2.15 -19.89 -2.33
N ARG A 41 2.81 -19.64 -3.46
CA ARG A 41 3.92 -20.46 -3.94
C ARG A 41 5.15 -20.43 -3.03
N THR A 42 5.42 -19.27 -2.40
CA THR A 42 6.59 -19.10 -1.51
C THR A 42 6.29 -19.45 -0.05
N GLY A 43 5.03 -19.66 0.31
CA GLY A 43 4.62 -19.91 1.70
C GLY A 43 4.69 -18.67 2.59
N TYR A 44 4.78 -17.46 2.01
CA TYR A 44 4.84 -16.20 2.76
C TYR A 44 3.45 -15.60 2.98
N GLY A 45 3.31 -14.85 4.08
CA GLY A 45 2.16 -13.98 4.30
C GLY A 45 2.29 -12.65 3.54
N ILE A 46 1.18 -11.94 3.44
CA ILE A 46 1.10 -10.62 2.81
C ILE A 46 0.93 -9.56 3.91
N VAL A 47 1.70 -8.49 3.82
CA VAL A 47 1.59 -7.32 4.69
C VAL A 47 1.13 -6.13 3.86
N LEU A 48 0.08 -5.45 4.29
CA LEU A 48 -0.41 -4.22 3.69
C LEU A 48 -0.39 -3.09 4.72
N GLU A 49 -0.17 -1.86 4.25
CA GLU A 49 -0.36 -0.68 5.07
C GLU A 49 -1.85 -0.40 5.31
N ASP A 50 -2.23 -0.08 6.54
CA ASP A 50 -3.56 0.43 6.83
C ASP A 50 -3.65 1.90 6.40
N LEU A 51 -4.14 2.11 5.21
CA LEU A 51 -4.38 3.43 4.62
C LEU A 51 -5.77 3.98 4.92
N THR A 52 -6.49 3.42 5.90
CA THR A 52 -7.80 3.91 6.32
C THR A 52 -7.70 5.38 6.75
N GLY A 53 -8.55 6.23 6.17
CA GLY A 53 -8.56 7.67 6.47
C GLY A 53 -7.37 8.47 5.91
N ILE A 54 -6.52 7.90 5.04
CA ILE A 54 -5.39 8.64 4.44
C ILE A 54 -5.85 9.90 3.72
N ARG A 55 -7.02 9.88 3.07
CA ARG A 55 -7.59 11.03 2.34
C ARG A 55 -7.91 12.22 3.23
N SER A 56 -8.25 12.01 4.48
CA SER A 56 -8.54 13.08 5.46
C SER A 56 -7.29 13.53 6.22
N ARG A 57 -6.29 12.66 6.37
CA ARG A 57 -5.04 12.95 7.10
C ARG A 57 -4.01 13.71 6.29
N VAL A 58 -4.00 13.55 4.95
CA VAL A 58 -2.98 14.15 4.08
C VAL A 58 -3.44 15.52 3.58
N ARG A 59 -2.68 16.56 3.92
CA ARG A 59 -2.86 17.92 3.38
C ARG A 59 -2.12 18.06 2.04
N LEU A 60 -2.83 17.90 0.93
CA LEU A 60 -2.28 18.01 -0.41
C LEU A 60 -2.74 19.31 -1.09
N ARG A 61 -1.96 19.79 -2.06
CA ARG A 61 -2.37 20.84 -2.99
C ARG A 61 -3.53 20.34 -3.86
N LYS A 62 -4.31 21.28 -4.43
CA LYS A 62 -5.53 20.96 -5.19
C LYS A 62 -5.30 20.00 -6.36
N ASP A 63 -4.20 20.16 -7.07
CA ASP A 63 -3.76 19.30 -8.19
C ASP A 63 -3.41 17.87 -7.74
N GLN A 64 -2.71 17.75 -6.61
CA GLN A 64 -2.34 16.46 -6.01
C GLN A 64 -3.54 15.71 -5.40
N ARG A 65 -4.58 16.45 -4.93
CA ARG A 65 -5.80 15.83 -4.40
C ARG A 65 -6.52 14.99 -5.45
N ALA A 66 -6.58 15.46 -6.70
CA ALA A 66 -7.22 14.73 -7.79
C ALA A 66 -6.54 13.36 -8.03
N SER A 67 -5.20 13.31 -8.02
CA SER A 67 -4.43 12.08 -8.15
C SER A 67 -4.66 11.13 -6.96
N LEU A 68 -4.62 11.63 -5.72
CA LEU A 68 -4.86 10.81 -4.54
C LEU A 68 -6.29 10.26 -4.50
N HIS A 69 -7.28 11.09 -4.88
CA HIS A 69 -8.69 10.64 -4.93
C HIS A 69 -8.98 9.64 -6.04
N SER A 70 -8.25 9.70 -7.16
CA SER A 70 -8.37 8.75 -8.25
C SER A 70 -7.62 7.44 -7.99
N TRP A 71 -6.72 7.43 -7.02
CA TRP A 71 -5.91 6.26 -6.73
C TRP A 71 -6.71 5.17 -6.03
N SER A 72 -6.70 4.00 -6.60
CA SER A 72 -7.56 2.88 -6.21
C SER A 72 -6.90 1.94 -5.18
N PHE A 73 -6.15 2.48 -4.21
CA PHE A 73 -5.53 1.69 -3.13
C PHE A 73 -6.52 0.75 -2.46
N HIS A 74 -7.69 1.29 -2.10
CA HIS A 74 -8.71 0.51 -1.45
C HIS A 74 -9.21 -0.64 -2.31
N GLN A 75 -9.33 -0.42 -3.63
CA GLN A 75 -9.74 -1.48 -4.55
C GLN A 75 -8.67 -2.56 -4.67
N LEU A 76 -7.38 -2.18 -4.80
CA LEU A 76 -6.28 -3.14 -4.85
C LEU A 76 -6.19 -3.94 -3.56
N ALA A 77 -6.22 -3.28 -2.40
CA ALA A 77 -6.20 -3.93 -1.09
C ALA A 77 -7.35 -4.93 -0.94
N SER A 78 -8.59 -4.52 -1.28
CA SER A 78 -9.76 -5.39 -1.27
C SER A 78 -9.62 -6.60 -2.21
N PHE A 79 -8.99 -6.42 -3.39
CA PHE A 79 -8.75 -7.54 -4.32
C PHE A 79 -7.67 -8.50 -3.81
N VAL A 80 -6.64 -8.01 -3.15
CA VAL A 80 -5.64 -8.85 -2.49
C VAL A 80 -6.28 -9.62 -1.34
N GLU A 81 -7.04 -8.94 -0.49
CA GLU A 81 -7.68 -9.51 0.70
C GLU A 81 -8.59 -10.70 0.36
N TYR A 82 -9.57 -10.53 -0.55
CA TYR A 82 -10.47 -11.65 -0.87
C TYR A 82 -9.75 -12.82 -1.56
N LYS A 83 -8.73 -12.52 -2.39
CA LYS A 83 -7.95 -13.59 -3.06
C LYS A 83 -7.04 -14.32 -2.07
N ALA A 84 -6.38 -13.60 -1.17
CA ALA A 84 -5.56 -14.18 -0.12
C ALA A 84 -6.39 -15.10 0.78
N LYS A 85 -7.60 -14.63 1.19
CA LYS A 85 -8.55 -15.45 1.96
C LYS A 85 -8.93 -16.73 1.22
N ARG A 86 -9.20 -16.67 -0.09
CA ARG A 86 -9.53 -17.84 -0.91
C ARG A 86 -8.37 -18.83 -1.08
N ALA A 87 -7.15 -18.32 -1.16
CA ALA A 87 -5.93 -19.13 -1.30
C ALA A 87 -5.36 -19.60 0.04
N GLY A 88 -5.97 -19.23 1.18
CA GLY A 88 -5.43 -19.55 2.51
C GLY A 88 -4.14 -18.81 2.85
N VAL A 89 -3.80 -17.75 2.11
CA VAL A 89 -2.61 -16.93 2.34
C VAL A 89 -2.86 -15.96 3.48
N PRO A 90 -2.02 -15.96 4.55
CA PRO A 90 -2.14 -15.01 5.64
C PRO A 90 -1.97 -13.56 5.16
N LEU A 91 -2.82 -12.67 5.66
CA LEU A 91 -2.74 -11.24 5.38
C LEU A 91 -2.92 -10.43 6.66
N VAL A 92 -2.03 -9.47 6.88
CA VAL A 92 -2.10 -8.53 8.01
C VAL A 92 -2.01 -7.09 7.53
N TYR A 93 -2.72 -6.20 8.21
CA TYR A 93 -2.60 -4.75 8.04
C TYR A 93 -1.74 -4.17 9.15
N VAL A 94 -0.85 -3.25 8.81
CA VAL A 94 0.06 -2.58 9.75
C VAL A 94 -0.02 -1.06 9.63
N ASP A 95 0.28 -0.36 10.72
CA ASP A 95 0.36 1.09 10.73
C ASP A 95 1.48 1.58 9.78
N PRO A 96 1.18 2.46 8.80
CA PRO A 96 2.16 3.02 7.87
C PRO A 96 3.14 4.02 8.50
N ALA A 97 2.95 4.39 9.78
CA ALA A 97 3.79 5.40 10.41
C ALA A 97 5.28 5.07 10.30
N TYR A 98 6.05 6.03 9.79
CA TYR A 98 7.52 5.99 9.66
C TYR A 98 8.11 4.94 8.71
N THR A 99 7.34 4.10 8.03
CA THR A 99 7.87 3.06 7.14
C THR A 99 8.82 3.59 6.07
N SER A 100 8.57 4.78 5.55
CA SER A 100 9.41 5.45 4.55
C SER A 100 10.58 6.27 5.12
N GLN A 101 10.63 6.49 6.43
CA GLN A 101 11.63 7.34 7.10
C GLN A 101 12.59 6.54 7.98
N GLN A 102 12.18 5.37 8.41
CA GLN A 102 12.96 4.44 9.24
C GLN A 102 13.96 3.68 8.37
N CYS A 103 15.18 3.57 8.81
CA CYS A 103 16.18 2.73 8.18
C CYS A 103 15.89 1.26 8.48
N SER A 104 15.84 0.43 7.45
CA SER A 104 15.62 -1.02 7.60
C SER A 104 16.83 -1.73 8.21
N GLU A 105 18.03 -1.16 8.13
CA GLU A 105 19.25 -1.75 8.70
C GLU A 105 19.39 -1.45 10.21
N CYS A 106 19.38 -0.16 10.58
CA CYS A 106 19.69 0.24 11.97
C CYS A 106 18.47 0.73 12.76
N GLY A 107 17.30 0.86 12.15
CA GLY A 107 16.08 1.32 12.83
C GLY A 107 16.00 2.84 13.05
N HIS A 108 17.04 3.62 12.71
CA HIS A 108 17.03 5.08 12.88
C HIS A 108 15.94 5.75 12.07
N ILE A 109 15.16 6.64 12.70
CA ILE A 109 14.05 7.37 12.09
C ILE A 109 14.45 8.83 11.90
N ASP A 110 14.52 9.29 10.64
CA ASP A 110 14.72 10.69 10.28
C ASP A 110 14.02 10.99 8.96
N ARG A 111 13.32 12.13 8.86
CA ARG A 111 12.71 12.59 7.60
C ARG A 111 13.75 12.78 6.48
N LYS A 112 14.98 13.14 6.84
CA LYS A 112 16.08 13.37 5.90
C LYS A 112 16.71 12.08 5.38
N ASN A 113 16.35 10.90 5.93
CA ASN A 113 16.79 9.61 5.39
C ASN A 113 16.21 9.38 3.99
N ARG A 114 14.96 9.83 3.74
CA ARG A 114 14.36 9.78 2.40
C ARG A 114 14.75 11.04 1.63
N ILE A 115 15.71 10.93 0.72
CA ILE A 115 16.22 12.05 -0.08
C ILE A 115 15.17 12.49 -1.10
N ASP A 116 14.59 11.52 -1.82
CA ASP A 116 13.55 11.75 -2.81
C ASP A 116 12.60 10.53 -2.91
N GLN A 117 11.90 10.41 -4.04
CA GLN A 117 10.96 9.31 -4.24
C GLN A 117 11.65 7.94 -4.40
N ALA A 118 12.85 7.90 -4.95
CA ALA A 118 13.60 6.68 -5.24
C ALA A 118 14.77 6.44 -4.28
N ALA A 119 15.41 7.50 -3.77
CA ALA A 119 16.64 7.42 -3.01
C ALA A 119 16.42 7.50 -1.50
N PHE A 120 17.03 6.55 -0.80
CA PHE A 120 17.11 6.51 0.66
C PHE A 120 18.58 6.46 1.09
N ALA A 121 18.97 7.32 2.04
CA ALA A 121 20.29 7.32 2.66
C ALA A 121 20.16 7.54 4.17
N CYS A 122 20.53 6.55 4.96
CA CYS A 122 20.45 6.64 6.41
C CYS A 122 21.47 7.64 6.96
N ARG A 123 21.00 8.60 7.74
CA ARG A 123 21.87 9.62 8.40
C ARG A 123 22.66 9.06 9.56
N SER A 124 22.29 7.90 10.09
CA SER A 124 22.96 7.26 11.23
C SER A 124 24.00 6.24 10.79
N CYS A 125 23.63 5.24 9.98
CA CYS A 125 24.52 4.15 9.60
C CYS A 125 25.08 4.25 8.18
N GLY A 126 24.64 5.23 7.37
CA GLY A 126 25.12 5.43 6.02
C GLY A 126 24.55 4.46 4.98
N ALA A 127 23.61 3.59 5.34
CA ALA A 127 22.99 2.65 4.39
C ALA A 127 22.31 3.39 3.23
N LEU A 128 22.61 2.94 2.01
CA LEU A 128 22.06 3.48 0.75
C LEU A 128 21.22 2.42 0.06
N MET A 129 19.99 2.74 -0.33
CA MET A 129 19.10 1.80 -1.01
C MET A 129 17.96 2.52 -1.74
N HIS A 130 17.17 1.78 -2.51
CA HIS A 130 15.94 2.31 -3.06
C HIS A 130 14.91 2.57 -1.93
N ALA A 131 14.23 3.70 -1.97
CA ALA A 131 13.32 4.11 -0.90
C ALA A 131 12.15 3.14 -0.70
N ASP A 132 11.66 2.52 -1.79
CA ASP A 132 10.56 1.56 -1.72
C ASP A 132 11.05 0.19 -1.20
N ASP A 133 12.30 -0.21 -1.48
CA ASP A 133 12.89 -1.42 -0.91
C ASP A 133 13.04 -1.25 0.61
N ASN A 134 13.58 -0.12 1.07
CA ASN A 134 13.64 0.20 2.50
C ASN A 134 12.27 0.14 3.18
N ALA A 135 11.24 0.75 2.55
CA ALA A 135 9.88 0.73 3.08
C ALA A 135 9.31 -0.68 3.13
N SER A 136 9.55 -1.51 2.10
CA SER A 136 9.08 -2.90 2.06
C SER A 136 9.68 -3.76 3.17
N HIS A 137 10.98 -3.61 3.45
CA HIS A 137 11.64 -4.29 4.58
C HIS A 137 11.05 -3.87 5.94
N ASN A 138 10.77 -2.57 6.13
CA ASN A 138 10.13 -2.07 7.34
C ASN A 138 8.71 -2.62 7.51
N LEU A 139 7.93 -2.69 6.42
CA LEU A 139 6.60 -3.28 6.42
C LEU A 139 6.64 -4.77 6.75
N ALA A 140 7.56 -5.53 6.15
CA ALA A 140 7.73 -6.95 6.42
C ALA A 140 8.04 -7.21 7.92
N ARG A 141 8.92 -6.39 8.51
CA ARG A 141 9.25 -6.47 9.94
C ARG A 141 8.04 -6.18 10.83
N LYS A 142 7.28 -5.11 10.54
CA LYS A 142 6.03 -4.80 11.25
C LYS A 142 5.00 -5.92 11.14
N GLY A 143 4.87 -6.50 9.95
CA GLY A 143 3.97 -7.62 9.71
C GLY A 143 4.35 -8.87 10.49
N ALA A 144 5.64 -9.20 10.55
CA ALA A 144 6.14 -10.32 11.35
C ALA A 144 5.81 -10.13 12.84
N THR A 145 6.06 -8.93 13.39
CA THR A 145 5.72 -8.59 14.78
C THR A 145 4.22 -8.69 15.03
N ALA A 146 3.39 -8.13 14.15
CA ALA A 146 1.92 -8.19 14.30
C ALA A 146 1.40 -9.63 14.22
N TRP A 147 2.00 -10.45 13.35
CA TRP A 147 1.66 -11.87 13.23
C TRP A 147 1.99 -12.66 14.47
N THR A 148 3.17 -12.45 15.06
CA THR A 148 3.61 -13.12 16.29
C THR A 148 2.71 -12.73 17.46
N ALA A 149 2.46 -11.43 17.66
CA ALA A 149 1.56 -10.94 18.71
C ALA A 149 0.13 -11.51 18.59
N GLY A 150 -0.39 -11.63 17.35
CA GLY A 150 -1.71 -12.22 17.11
C GLY A 150 -1.76 -13.73 17.40
N ARG A 151 -0.65 -14.44 17.32
CA ARG A 151 -0.56 -15.87 17.71
C ARG A 151 -0.50 -16.04 19.21
N GLU A 152 0.26 -15.20 19.91
CA GLU A 152 0.36 -15.22 21.38
C GLU A 152 -0.97 -14.91 22.06
N SER A 153 -1.75 -13.97 21.50
CA SER A 153 -3.09 -13.65 22.00
C SER A 153 -4.14 -14.75 21.75
N ARG A 154 -3.85 -15.71 20.88
CA ARG A 154 -4.72 -16.88 20.58
C ARG A 154 -4.26 -18.17 21.27
N ALA A 155 -3.21 -18.15 22.05
CA ALA A 155 -2.82 -19.30 22.84
C ALA A 155 -3.99 -19.65 23.79
N PRO A 156 -4.49 -20.92 23.80
CA PRO A 156 -5.51 -21.31 24.77
C PRO A 156 -4.95 -21.09 26.18
N ALA A 157 -5.74 -20.48 27.04
CA ALA A 157 -5.43 -20.44 28.46
C ALA A 157 -5.17 -21.88 28.91
N THR A 158 -3.98 -22.16 29.36
CA THR A 158 -3.61 -23.47 29.94
C THR A 158 -4.53 -23.72 31.13
N PRO A 159 -5.14 -24.93 31.23
CA PRO A 159 -6.06 -25.27 32.32
C PRO A 159 -5.40 -25.23 33.69
#